data_67e1111a1126a603c831b0bf1c92d650
#
_entry.id   67e1111a1126a603c831b0bf1c92d650
#
_cell.length_a   1.000
_cell.length_b   1.000
_cell.length_c   1.000
_cell.angle_alpha   90.00
_cell.angle_beta   90.00
_cell.angle_gamma   90.00
#
_symmetry.space_group_name_H-M   'P 1'
#
loop_
_entity.id
_entity.type
_entity.pdbx_description
1 polymer ?
#
loop_
_entity_poly.entity_id
_entity_poly.type
_entity_poly.pdbx_seq_one_letter_code
_entity_poly.pdbx_strand_id
1 'polypeptide(L)'
;MMRSVSPLHLILKASFWSCVLLISSVVHSAEKPAEKGKEDAGAWLKLPADGTPWGHQSTGLRFPQVLGQFSLSSVFRDARPEAGVAVTYVRQGSDLKASVVIFPCSHDVSLGRDVDAIVRKEHANLVNDLQAAARQGGYAEKQRSPLSEEALQLWNNGKVPMTVQTIEMVPMDSKAKPPLPVINHWIALLLYKDHFVQLSVVIPGPEIQKDKKQVDELITKLLQCIREPALKDEMLQLCQKYMTNPLSKEGREAADTLLAFSKASPVFEIILPGEALTTVLNEASAMSPEASLDLLRSFIVGSSVVALQGGSADESLEEGARMFISVAAHFHKSDERYRLPFFVELTEAQKQKRTAAFLKERMQPAKKP
;
A
#
# COMPACT_ATOMS: atom_id res chain seq x y z
N MET A 1 7.28 44.15 16.93
CA MET A 1 8.14 43.10 16.34
C MET A 1 7.63 41.75 16.76
N MET A 2 6.71 41.19 15.99
CA MET A 2 6.23 39.81 16.20
C MET A 2 7.24 38.85 15.57
N ARG A 3 7.87 37.99 16.38
CA ARG A 3 8.71 36.90 15.90
C ARG A 3 7.80 35.83 15.30
N SER A 4 7.85 35.69 14.00
CA SER A 4 7.22 34.56 13.26
C SER A 4 7.86 33.28 13.78
N VAL A 5 7.11 32.47 14.52
CA VAL A 5 7.49 31.11 14.91
C VAL A 5 7.34 30.26 13.64
N SER A 6 8.46 29.74 13.16
CA SER A 6 8.49 28.89 11.96
C SER A 6 7.59 27.65 12.17
N PRO A 7 6.74 27.28 11.20
CA PRO A 7 5.88 26.09 11.29
C PRO A 7 6.66 24.78 11.49
N LEU A 8 7.97 24.75 11.19
CA LEU A 8 8.85 23.59 11.42
C LEU A 8 8.92 23.17 12.91
N HIS A 9 8.76 24.10 13.86
CA HIS A 9 8.85 23.77 15.29
C HIS A 9 7.61 23.04 15.84
N LEU A 10 6.48 23.08 15.13
CA LEU A 10 5.26 22.39 15.56
C LEU A 10 5.26 20.90 15.13
N ILE A 11 5.83 20.58 13.98
CA ILE A 11 5.93 19.21 13.47
C ILE A 11 6.86 18.36 14.35
N LEU A 12 7.94 18.96 14.86
CA LEU A 12 8.92 18.32 15.75
C LEU A 12 8.30 17.71 17.03
N LYS A 13 7.24 18.31 17.58
CA LYS A 13 6.61 17.85 18.83
C LYS A 13 5.70 16.62 18.65
N ALA A 14 5.14 16.39 17.46
CA ALA A 14 4.23 15.28 17.21
C ALA A 14 4.94 13.93 17.12
N SER A 15 6.07 13.86 16.41
CA SER A 15 6.94 12.68 16.33
C SER A 15 7.52 12.28 17.67
N PHE A 16 7.75 13.29 18.53
CA PHE A 16 8.29 13.13 19.88
C PHE A 16 7.40 12.27 20.79
N TRP A 17 6.07 12.46 20.77
CA TRP A 17 5.15 11.71 21.64
C TRP A 17 4.99 10.25 21.22
N SER A 18 5.00 9.95 19.93
CA SER A 18 4.94 8.56 19.44
C SER A 18 6.19 7.76 19.80
N CYS A 19 7.38 8.39 19.71
CA CYS A 19 8.64 7.77 20.13
C CYS A 19 8.75 7.65 21.66
N VAL A 20 8.30 8.65 22.42
CA VAL A 20 8.32 8.66 23.89
C VAL A 20 7.37 7.61 24.45
N LEU A 21 6.18 7.43 23.89
CA LEU A 21 5.25 6.37 24.29
C LEU A 21 5.81 4.96 24.07
N LEU A 22 6.60 4.75 23.00
CA LEU A 22 7.25 3.48 22.72
C LEU A 22 8.43 3.22 23.67
N ILE A 23 9.25 4.23 23.97
CA ILE A 23 10.41 4.10 24.87
C ILE A 23 9.93 4.03 26.33
N SER A 24 8.96 4.85 26.74
CA SER A 24 8.44 4.86 28.10
C SER A 24 7.73 3.57 28.48
N SER A 25 7.14 2.85 27.51
CA SER A 25 6.45 1.59 27.78
C SER A 25 7.40 0.40 28.02
N VAL A 26 8.68 0.51 27.63
CA VAL A 26 9.72 -0.48 27.96
C VAL A 26 10.23 -0.27 29.39
N VAL A 27 10.12 0.95 29.91
CA VAL A 27 10.69 1.33 31.25
C VAL A 27 9.63 1.27 32.38
N HIS A 28 8.35 1.34 32.08
CA HIS A 28 7.30 1.41 33.12
C HIS A 28 6.18 0.39 32.87
N SER A 29 6.35 -0.81 33.43
CA SER A 29 5.22 -1.70 33.72
C SER A 29 4.69 -1.39 35.14
N ALA A 30 4.16 -0.22 35.41
CA ALA A 30 3.26 0.15 36.49
C ALA A 30 3.26 1.66 36.72
N GLU A 31 2.24 2.29 36.26
CA GLU A 31 1.51 3.37 36.92
C GLU A 31 0.72 4.15 35.86
N LYS A 32 -0.58 4.25 36.11
CA LYS A 32 -1.44 5.17 35.32
C LYS A 32 -0.92 6.59 35.50
N PRO A 33 -0.68 7.33 34.39
CA PRO A 33 -0.34 8.73 34.49
C PRO A 33 -1.49 9.47 35.18
N ALA A 34 -1.14 10.22 36.21
CA ALA A 34 -2.05 11.08 36.91
C ALA A 34 -2.64 12.14 35.98
N GLU A 35 -3.93 12.35 36.07
CA GLU A 35 -4.69 13.39 35.36
C GLU A 35 -4.13 14.79 35.62
N LYS A 36 -3.39 15.33 34.65
CA LYS A 36 -3.15 16.77 34.54
C LYS A 36 -3.17 17.17 33.06
N GLY A 37 -4.17 17.95 32.69
CA GLY A 37 -4.28 18.63 31.40
C GLY A 37 -5.24 17.95 30.43
N LYS A 38 -6.55 18.09 30.64
CA LYS A 38 -7.62 17.45 29.81
C LYS A 38 -7.89 18.09 28.46
N GLU A 39 -7.25 19.20 28.07
CA GLU A 39 -7.63 19.93 26.84
C GLU A 39 -6.76 19.66 25.62
N ASP A 40 -5.57 19.05 25.77
CA ASP A 40 -4.65 18.78 24.65
C ASP A 40 -4.36 17.27 24.44
N ALA A 41 -5.06 16.38 25.09
CA ALA A 41 -4.86 14.95 24.93
C ALA A 41 -5.77 14.41 23.82
N GLY A 42 -5.20 13.83 22.76
CA GLY A 42 -5.95 13.16 21.71
C GLY A 42 -6.93 12.09 22.21
N ALA A 43 -7.55 11.36 21.32
CA ALA A 43 -8.57 10.36 21.63
C ALA A 43 -8.17 8.94 21.24
N TRP A 44 -8.40 7.98 22.14
CA TRP A 44 -8.38 6.56 21.80
C TRP A 44 -9.61 6.23 20.97
N LEU A 45 -9.39 5.66 19.78
CA LEU A 45 -10.46 5.29 18.87
C LEU A 45 -10.92 3.87 19.18
N LYS A 46 -12.25 3.66 19.11
CA LYS A 46 -12.84 2.34 19.30
C LYS A 46 -12.47 1.42 18.13
N LEU A 47 -11.94 0.25 18.44
CA LEU A 47 -11.70 -0.78 17.45
C LEU A 47 -13.01 -1.47 17.04
N PRO A 48 -13.15 -1.91 15.77
CA PRO A 48 -14.31 -2.68 15.35
C PRO A 48 -14.44 -3.98 16.17
N ALA A 49 -15.63 -4.22 16.74
CA ALA A 49 -15.87 -5.40 17.57
C ALA A 49 -16.10 -6.68 16.75
N ASP A 50 -16.42 -6.54 15.47
CA ASP A 50 -16.74 -7.62 14.53
C ASP A 50 -15.52 -8.25 13.86
N GLY A 51 -14.31 -7.84 14.27
CA GLY A 51 -13.07 -8.35 13.70
C GLY A 51 -12.69 -7.74 12.32
N THR A 52 -13.49 -6.79 11.82
CA THR A 52 -13.14 -6.09 10.57
C THR A 52 -11.88 -5.24 10.73
N PRO A 53 -11.11 -4.99 9.65
CA PRO A 53 -9.96 -4.11 9.71
C PRO A 53 -10.33 -2.69 10.12
N TRP A 54 -9.49 -2.07 10.95
CA TRP A 54 -9.64 -0.64 11.21
C TRP A 54 -9.19 0.16 9.97
N GLY A 55 -9.96 1.15 9.57
CA GLY A 55 -9.72 1.98 8.38
C GLY A 55 -9.35 3.42 8.71
N HIS A 56 -8.27 3.93 8.10
CA HIS A 56 -7.92 5.34 8.15
C HIS A 56 -8.68 6.11 7.07
N GLN A 57 -9.54 7.05 7.46
CA GLN A 57 -10.51 7.70 6.54
C GLN A 57 -9.84 8.44 5.37
N SER A 58 -8.82 9.27 5.64
CA SER A 58 -8.20 10.11 4.61
C SER A 58 -7.41 9.32 3.57
N THR A 59 -6.68 8.28 4.00
CA THR A 59 -5.84 7.49 3.10
C THR A 59 -6.57 6.27 2.51
N GLY A 60 -7.60 5.76 3.20
CA GLY A 60 -8.24 4.48 2.87
C GLY A 60 -7.44 3.25 3.29
N LEU A 61 -6.28 3.41 3.96
CA LEU A 61 -5.50 2.29 4.49
C LEU A 61 -6.31 1.48 5.49
N ARG A 62 -6.19 0.16 5.42
CA ARG A 62 -6.89 -0.77 6.31
C ARG A 62 -5.90 -1.61 7.10
N PHE A 63 -6.10 -1.69 8.39
CA PHE A 63 -5.24 -2.38 9.35
C PHE A 63 -5.99 -3.57 9.96
N PRO A 64 -5.62 -4.81 9.58
CA PRO A 64 -6.25 -6.02 10.12
C PRO A 64 -6.13 -6.10 11.63
N GLN A 65 -7.10 -6.73 12.28
CA GLN A 65 -7.07 -6.97 13.74
C GLN A 65 -5.94 -7.89 14.16
N VAL A 66 -5.49 -8.77 13.26
CA VAL A 66 -4.40 -9.73 13.51
C VAL A 66 -3.45 -9.77 12.34
N LEU A 67 -2.16 -9.66 12.61
CA LEU A 67 -1.06 -9.80 11.66
C LEU A 67 -0.06 -10.85 12.18
N GLY A 68 -0.20 -12.09 11.74
CA GLY A 68 0.60 -13.21 12.27
C GLY A 68 0.34 -13.39 13.77
N GLN A 69 1.37 -13.24 14.59
CA GLN A 69 1.27 -13.36 16.07
C GLN A 69 0.99 -12.02 16.77
N PHE A 70 0.78 -10.96 16.02
CA PHE A 70 0.52 -9.62 16.54
C PHE A 70 -0.96 -9.29 16.42
N SER A 71 -1.48 -8.68 17.46
CA SER A 71 -2.86 -8.19 17.49
C SER A 71 -2.89 -6.67 17.54
N LEU A 72 -3.83 -6.07 16.82
CA LEU A 72 -4.11 -4.64 16.88
C LEU A 72 -4.62 -4.32 18.29
N SER A 73 -3.82 -3.58 19.06
CA SER A 73 -4.12 -3.30 20.47
C SER A 73 -4.84 -1.99 20.67
N SER A 74 -4.47 -0.98 19.88
CA SER A 74 -5.03 0.37 20.04
C SER A 74 -4.83 1.22 18.79
N VAL A 75 -5.72 2.21 18.66
CA VAL A 75 -5.59 3.30 17.71
C VAL A 75 -5.78 4.61 18.47
N PHE A 76 -4.81 5.50 18.35
CA PHE A 76 -4.81 6.81 18.99
C PHE A 76 -4.81 7.91 17.93
N ARG A 77 -5.71 8.88 18.04
CA ARG A 77 -5.71 10.11 17.25
C ARG A 77 -5.24 11.25 18.12
N ASP A 78 -4.16 11.93 17.70
CA ASP A 78 -3.72 13.15 18.38
C ASP A 78 -4.79 14.24 18.23
N ALA A 79 -4.88 15.14 19.22
CA ALA A 79 -5.77 16.30 19.15
C ALA A 79 -5.36 17.27 18.04
N ARG A 80 -4.09 17.28 17.68
CA ARG A 80 -3.53 18.09 16.60
C ARG A 80 -3.62 17.32 15.29
N PRO A 81 -4.34 17.83 14.28
CA PRO A 81 -4.51 17.15 13.00
C PRO A 81 -3.19 16.77 12.31
N GLU A 82 -2.17 17.62 12.45
CA GLU A 82 -0.84 17.41 11.89
C GLU A 82 -0.04 16.28 12.54
N ALA A 83 -0.41 15.87 13.76
CA ALA A 83 0.22 14.75 14.45
C ALA A 83 -0.35 13.39 14.01
N GLY A 84 -1.54 13.39 13.41
CA GLY A 84 -2.10 12.24 12.74
C GLY A 84 -2.68 11.16 13.67
N VAL A 85 -2.56 9.92 13.23
CA VAL A 85 -3.14 8.73 13.90
C VAL A 85 -2.06 7.67 14.07
N ALA A 86 -1.96 7.11 15.28
CA ALA A 86 -1.07 6.00 15.60
C ALA A 86 -1.86 4.70 15.76
N VAL A 87 -1.46 3.67 15.02
CA VAL A 87 -2.01 2.30 15.07
C VAL A 87 -0.97 1.41 15.71
N THR A 88 -1.31 0.71 16.81
CA THR A 88 -0.34 -0.08 17.57
C THR A 88 -0.70 -1.56 17.55
N TYR A 89 0.30 -2.37 17.20
CA TYR A 89 0.25 -3.83 17.29
C TYR A 89 1.12 -4.34 18.43
N VAL A 90 0.64 -5.35 19.14
CA VAL A 90 1.38 -6.01 20.23
C VAL A 90 1.35 -7.52 20.04
N ARG A 91 2.43 -8.18 20.45
CA ARG A 91 2.48 -9.64 20.52
C ARG A 91 2.12 -10.08 21.97
N GLN A 92 1.17 -10.99 22.11
CA GLN A 92 0.82 -11.51 23.44
C GLN A 92 2.03 -12.20 24.10
N GLY A 93 2.24 -11.88 25.38
CA GLY A 93 3.32 -12.46 26.17
C GLY A 93 4.74 -11.97 25.83
N SER A 94 4.84 -10.82 25.14
CA SER A 94 6.12 -10.22 24.76
C SER A 94 6.04 -8.69 24.82
N ASP A 95 7.19 -8.05 25.01
CA ASP A 95 7.32 -6.59 24.95
C ASP A 95 7.46 -6.05 23.51
N LEU A 96 7.37 -6.92 22.51
CA LEU A 96 7.43 -6.51 21.12
C LEU A 96 6.21 -5.68 20.73
N LYS A 97 6.47 -4.48 20.24
CA LYS A 97 5.46 -3.54 19.75
C LYS A 97 5.85 -3.01 18.38
N ALA A 98 4.84 -2.87 17.55
CA ALA A 98 4.95 -2.15 16.29
C ALA A 98 3.91 -1.05 16.24
N SER A 99 4.28 0.08 15.67
CA SER A 99 3.34 1.18 15.44
C SER A 99 3.40 1.67 14.00
N VAL A 100 2.25 2.05 13.49
CA VAL A 100 2.10 2.77 12.23
C VAL A 100 1.55 4.13 12.55
N VAL A 101 2.28 5.20 12.24
CA VAL A 101 1.81 6.56 12.41
C VAL A 101 1.52 7.16 11.04
N ILE A 102 0.30 7.65 10.86
CA ILE A 102 -0.16 8.27 9.61
C ILE A 102 -0.39 9.75 9.89
N PHE A 103 0.36 10.62 9.24
CA PHE A 103 0.26 12.06 9.44
C PHE A 103 0.35 12.82 8.10
N PRO A 104 -0.29 14.00 7.98
CA PRO A 104 -0.31 14.76 6.74
C PRO A 104 1.09 15.18 6.29
N CYS A 105 1.34 15.08 4.98
CA CYS A 105 2.52 15.68 4.37
C CYS A 105 2.28 17.19 4.21
N SER A 106 3.13 18.00 4.86
CA SER A 106 3.05 19.48 4.77
C SER A 106 3.58 20.03 3.44
N HIS A 107 4.13 19.16 2.58
CA HIS A 107 4.67 19.55 1.30
C HIS A 107 3.64 19.31 0.18
N ASP A 108 3.56 20.23 -0.76
CA ASP A 108 2.78 20.03 -1.97
C ASP A 108 3.47 19.03 -2.89
N VAL A 109 2.96 17.81 -2.89
CA VAL A 109 3.49 16.68 -3.68
C VAL A 109 3.01 16.73 -5.13
N SER A 110 2.01 17.57 -5.48
CA SER A 110 1.40 17.64 -6.82
C SER A 110 2.26 18.39 -7.85
N LEU A 111 3.27 19.13 -7.42
CA LEU A 111 4.02 20.08 -8.25
C LEU A 111 5.34 19.54 -8.81
N GLY A 112 5.46 18.24 -9.10
CA GLY A 112 6.65 17.67 -9.75
C GLY A 112 7.93 17.77 -8.92
N ARG A 113 7.83 17.88 -7.60
CA ARG A 113 8.97 17.89 -6.67
C ARG A 113 9.57 16.50 -6.55
N ASP A 114 10.86 16.45 -6.25
CA ASP A 114 11.54 15.20 -5.91
C ASP A 114 10.96 14.60 -4.61
N VAL A 115 10.00 13.70 -4.77
CA VAL A 115 9.30 13.03 -3.67
C VAL A 115 10.25 12.20 -2.81
N ASP A 116 11.27 11.60 -3.43
CA ASP A 116 12.28 10.85 -2.70
C ASP A 116 13.12 11.75 -1.79
N ALA A 117 13.42 12.97 -2.24
CA ALA A 117 14.12 13.95 -1.40
C ALA A 117 13.26 14.39 -0.21
N ILE A 118 11.94 14.55 -0.42
CA ILE A 118 10.99 14.89 0.65
C ILE A 118 10.96 13.76 1.69
N VAL A 119 10.82 12.50 1.26
CA VAL A 119 10.79 11.34 2.16
C VAL A 119 12.12 11.19 2.91
N ARG A 120 13.26 11.30 2.22
CA ARG A 120 14.59 11.23 2.85
C ARG A 120 14.78 12.32 3.91
N LYS A 121 14.36 13.55 3.60
CA LYS A 121 14.48 14.67 4.55
C LYS A 121 13.63 14.44 5.80
N GLU A 122 12.37 14.04 5.61
CA GLU A 122 11.48 13.79 6.75
C GLU A 122 11.93 12.59 7.57
N HIS A 123 12.40 11.52 6.94
CA HIS A 123 13.00 10.39 7.64
C HIS A 123 14.23 10.81 8.49
N ALA A 124 15.09 11.68 7.97
CA ALA A 124 16.22 12.19 8.73
C ALA A 124 15.76 12.98 9.97
N ASN A 125 14.68 13.78 9.85
CA ASN A 125 14.06 14.48 10.98
C ASN A 125 13.57 13.50 12.04
N LEU A 126 12.81 12.48 11.63
CA LEU A 126 12.29 11.44 12.53
C LEU A 126 13.40 10.69 13.26
N VAL A 127 14.49 10.36 12.58
CA VAL A 127 15.65 9.70 13.19
C VAL A 127 16.34 10.61 14.21
N ASN A 128 16.47 11.92 13.92
CA ASN A 128 17.04 12.88 14.86
C ASN A 128 16.16 13.03 16.11
N ASP A 129 14.84 13.08 15.94
CA ASP A 129 13.89 13.14 17.05
C ASP A 129 13.93 11.89 17.91
N LEU A 130 14.02 10.71 17.27
CA LEU A 130 14.19 9.44 17.95
C LEU A 130 15.48 9.41 18.79
N GLN A 131 16.59 9.91 18.24
CA GLN A 131 17.85 10.01 18.98
C GLN A 131 17.75 10.96 20.16
N ALA A 132 17.09 12.12 19.99
CA ALA A 132 16.88 13.06 21.09
C ALA A 132 16.04 12.42 22.20
N ALA A 133 14.96 11.73 21.85
CA ALA A 133 14.11 11.00 22.79
C ALA A 133 14.88 9.86 23.49
N ALA A 134 15.66 9.09 22.73
CA ALA A 134 16.49 8.01 23.29
C ALA A 134 17.48 8.54 24.32
N ARG A 135 18.16 9.65 24.04
CA ARG A 135 19.10 10.28 25.01
C ARG A 135 18.39 10.71 26.28
N GLN A 136 17.19 11.28 26.19
CA GLN A 136 16.36 11.63 27.35
C GLN A 136 15.97 10.40 28.15
N GLY A 137 15.72 9.26 27.47
CA GLY A 137 15.45 7.97 28.08
C GLY A 137 16.68 7.21 28.59
N GLY A 138 17.86 7.81 28.55
CA GLY A 138 19.11 7.20 29.03
C GLY A 138 19.78 6.24 28.04
N TYR A 139 19.51 6.39 26.72
CA TYR A 139 20.09 5.58 25.66
C TYR A 139 21.03 6.41 24.76
N ALA A 140 22.04 5.74 24.20
CA ALA A 140 22.89 6.26 23.14
C ALA A 140 22.79 5.36 21.90
N GLU A 141 22.88 5.97 20.72
CA GLU A 141 23.02 5.21 19.49
C GLU A 141 24.41 4.56 19.45
N LYS A 142 24.45 3.24 19.23
CA LYS A 142 25.67 2.48 19.05
C LYS A 142 25.98 2.29 17.56
N GLN A 143 24.96 1.91 16.80
CA GLN A 143 25.11 1.61 15.39
C GLN A 143 23.84 1.96 14.63
N ARG A 144 24.04 2.42 13.39
CA ARG A 144 22.96 2.66 12.41
C ARG A 144 23.27 1.87 11.14
N SER A 145 22.31 1.11 10.69
CA SER A 145 22.42 0.32 9.47
C SER A 145 21.26 0.63 8.53
N PRO A 146 21.53 1.02 7.29
CA PRO A 146 20.49 1.03 6.26
C PRO A 146 20.02 -0.41 6.04
N LEU A 147 18.80 -0.58 5.57
CA LEU A 147 18.35 -1.85 5.08
C LEU A 147 19.17 -2.22 3.83
N SER A 148 19.44 -3.52 3.62
CA SER A 148 20.08 -3.96 2.39
C SER A 148 19.21 -3.63 1.19
N GLU A 149 19.83 -3.31 0.04
CA GLU A 149 19.10 -3.06 -1.21
C GLU A 149 18.20 -4.24 -1.60
N GLU A 150 18.61 -5.48 -1.31
CA GLU A 150 17.83 -6.68 -1.56
C GLU A 150 16.53 -6.72 -0.73
N ALA A 151 16.60 -6.34 0.55
CA ALA A 151 15.42 -6.24 1.40
C ALA A 151 14.51 -5.07 0.98
N LEU A 152 15.09 -3.95 0.56
CA LEU A 152 14.35 -2.83 -0.04
C LEU A 152 13.68 -3.24 -1.35
N GLN A 153 14.34 -4.01 -2.21
CA GLN A 153 13.76 -4.51 -3.46
C GLN A 153 12.62 -5.52 -3.21
N LEU A 154 12.78 -6.44 -2.25
CA LEU A 154 11.71 -7.35 -1.83
C LEU A 154 10.46 -6.59 -1.34
N TRP A 155 10.66 -5.46 -0.68
CA TRP A 155 9.57 -4.69 -0.11
C TRP A 155 9.06 -3.58 -1.03
N ASN A 156 9.85 -3.12 -1.98
CA ASN A 156 9.55 -1.91 -2.72
C ASN A 156 9.51 -2.11 -4.22
N ASN A 157 9.24 -3.19 -4.84
CA ASN A 157 9.14 -3.28 -6.32
C ASN A 157 9.18 -1.93 -7.07
N GLY A 158 9.94 -0.97 -6.54
CA GLY A 158 10.37 0.27 -7.16
C GLY A 158 9.37 1.44 -7.20
N LYS A 159 8.26 1.45 -6.45
CA LYS A 159 7.21 2.43 -6.76
C LYS A 159 6.64 3.28 -5.62
N VAL A 160 6.93 2.96 -4.37
CA VAL A 160 6.55 3.83 -3.25
C VAL A 160 7.81 4.47 -2.70
N PRO A 161 7.93 5.82 -2.70
CA PRO A 161 9.05 6.49 -2.07
C PRO A 161 9.14 6.09 -0.61
N MET A 162 10.20 5.33 -0.26
CA MET A 162 10.37 4.76 1.07
C MET A 162 11.83 4.80 1.50
N THR A 163 12.03 5.09 2.78
CA THR A 163 13.34 5.04 3.44
C THR A 163 13.26 4.16 4.67
N VAL A 164 14.27 3.31 4.90
CA VAL A 164 14.29 2.36 6.02
C VAL A 164 15.64 2.37 6.71
N GLN A 165 15.62 2.30 8.03
CA GLN A 165 16.82 2.24 8.86
C GLN A 165 16.63 1.34 10.09
N THR A 166 17.68 0.69 10.52
CA THR A 166 17.75 0.02 11.82
C THR A 166 18.74 0.76 12.70
N ILE A 167 18.38 1.04 13.94
CA ILE A 167 19.19 1.78 14.90
C ILE A 167 19.33 0.93 16.15
N GLU A 168 20.56 0.55 16.49
CA GLU A 168 20.89 -0.11 17.75
C GLU A 168 21.16 0.97 18.81
N MET A 169 20.43 0.89 19.92
CA MET A 169 20.52 1.81 21.05
C MET A 169 20.99 1.04 22.28
N VAL A 170 21.98 1.56 22.97
CA VAL A 170 22.54 0.99 24.20
C VAL A 170 22.30 1.92 25.38
N PRO A 171 22.08 1.39 26.59
CA PRO A 171 22.00 2.21 27.79
C PRO A 171 23.26 3.02 28.01
N MET A 172 23.12 4.31 28.34
CA MET A 172 24.25 5.17 28.71
C MET A 172 24.81 4.85 30.10
N ASP A 173 23.94 4.39 31.00
CA ASP A 173 24.35 3.93 32.33
C ASP A 173 24.28 2.40 32.41
N SER A 174 25.45 1.77 32.33
CA SER A 174 25.59 0.31 32.47
C SER A 174 25.33 -0.20 33.88
N LYS A 175 25.26 0.70 34.88
CA LYS A 175 25.04 0.38 36.31
C LYS A 175 23.57 0.63 36.74
N ALA A 176 22.71 1.05 35.86
CA ALA A 176 21.28 1.24 36.16
C ALA A 176 20.66 -0.02 36.77
N LYS A 177 19.83 0.14 37.80
CA LYS A 177 19.13 -0.97 38.45
C LYS A 177 17.62 -0.70 38.38
N PRO A 178 16.82 -1.55 37.70
CA PRO A 178 17.24 -2.71 36.89
C PRO A 178 18.03 -2.30 35.63
N PRO A 179 18.88 -3.18 35.08
CA PRO A 179 19.62 -2.88 33.87
C PRO A 179 18.68 -2.66 32.70
N LEU A 180 18.85 -1.55 31.99
CA LEU A 180 18.06 -1.26 30.79
C LEU A 180 18.53 -2.21 29.65
N PRO A 181 17.61 -2.78 28.87
CA PRO A 181 17.97 -3.65 27.74
C PRO A 181 18.57 -2.84 26.59
N VAL A 182 19.40 -3.46 25.77
CA VAL A 182 19.72 -2.94 24.43
C VAL A 182 18.44 -2.94 23.61
N ILE A 183 18.23 -1.90 22.80
CA ILE A 183 17.05 -1.77 21.96
C ILE A 183 17.47 -1.69 20.51
N ASN A 184 16.83 -2.47 19.64
CA ASN A 184 16.90 -2.28 18.20
C ASN A 184 15.61 -1.65 17.72
N HIS A 185 15.74 -0.49 17.11
CA HIS A 185 14.63 0.24 16.55
C HIS A 185 14.69 0.15 15.03
N TRP A 186 13.73 -0.53 14.45
CA TRP A 186 13.51 -0.55 13.02
C TRP A 186 12.50 0.55 12.67
N ILE A 187 12.86 1.45 11.75
CA ILE A 187 12.02 2.58 11.35
C ILE A 187 11.99 2.70 9.82
N ALA A 188 10.80 2.82 9.27
CA ALA A 188 10.58 3.14 7.88
C ALA A 188 9.66 4.34 7.76
N LEU A 189 9.87 5.15 6.73
CA LEU A 189 8.98 6.22 6.32
C LEU A 189 8.67 6.06 4.85
N LEU A 190 7.41 6.14 4.51
CA LEU A 190 6.94 6.17 3.14
C LEU A 190 5.90 7.30 2.96
N LEU A 191 5.76 7.75 1.73
CA LEU A 191 4.71 8.68 1.35
C LEU A 191 3.60 7.92 0.62
N TYR A 192 2.37 8.05 1.10
CA TYR A 192 1.18 7.49 0.49
C TYR A 192 0.11 8.56 0.32
N LYS A 193 -0.22 8.88 -0.93
CA LYS A 193 -1.05 10.06 -1.27
C LYS A 193 -0.40 11.33 -0.72
N ASP A 194 -1.10 12.07 0.10
CA ASP A 194 -0.69 13.30 0.78
C ASP A 194 -0.33 13.08 2.26
N HIS A 195 -0.04 11.84 2.66
CA HIS A 195 0.31 11.48 4.03
C HIS A 195 1.63 10.74 4.09
N PHE A 196 2.40 11.05 5.10
CA PHE A 196 3.49 10.19 5.53
C PHE A 196 2.93 9.00 6.33
N VAL A 197 3.49 7.84 6.08
CA VAL A 197 3.24 6.63 6.86
C VAL A 197 4.56 6.18 7.45
N GLN A 198 4.71 6.38 8.74
CA GLN A 198 5.86 5.93 9.53
C GLN A 198 5.54 4.55 10.09
N LEU A 199 6.43 3.60 9.86
CA LEU A 199 6.40 2.28 10.46
C LEU A 199 7.55 2.14 11.43
N SER A 200 7.27 1.67 12.65
CA SER A 200 8.25 1.59 13.72
C SER A 200 8.09 0.28 14.49
N VAL A 201 9.19 -0.46 14.66
CA VAL A 201 9.22 -1.69 15.46
C VAL A 201 10.35 -1.59 16.47
N VAL A 202 10.01 -1.77 17.75
CA VAL A 202 10.97 -1.77 18.85
C VAL A 202 11.20 -3.22 19.30
N ILE A 203 12.46 -3.66 19.25
CA ILE A 203 12.87 -5.01 19.57
C ILE A 203 13.83 -4.96 20.75
N PRO A 204 13.47 -5.44 21.95
CA PRO A 204 14.35 -5.53 23.11
C PRO A 204 15.53 -6.51 22.84
N GLY A 205 16.70 -6.18 23.34
CA GLY A 205 17.98 -6.74 22.95
C GLY A 205 18.16 -8.26 22.92
N PRO A 206 17.79 -9.04 23.94
CA PRO A 206 18.05 -10.48 23.90
C PRO A 206 17.15 -11.24 22.91
N GLU A 207 16.08 -10.63 22.43
CA GLU A 207 15.07 -11.28 21.58
C GLU A 207 15.34 -11.11 20.07
N ILE A 208 16.32 -10.27 19.68
CA ILE A 208 16.56 -9.91 18.26
C ILE A 208 16.75 -11.13 17.37
N GLN A 209 17.57 -12.10 17.80
CA GLN A 209 17.83 -13.29 17.00
C GLN A 209 16.68 -14.31 17.07
N LYS A 210 16.04 -14.39 18.24
CA LYS A 210 14.97 -15.35 18.51
C LYS A 210 13.68 -15.00 17.77
N ASP A 211 13.40 -13.73 17.63
CA ASP A 211 12.14 -13.21 17.09
C ASP A 211 12.29 -12.56 15.70
N LYS A 212 13.52 -12.52 15.14
CA LYS A 212 13.78 -11.85 13.85
C LYS A 212 12.79 -12.28 12.76
N LYS A 213 12.55 -13.59 12.61
CA LYS A 213 11.61 -14.10 11.60
C LYS A 213 10.19 -13.57 11.78
N GLN A 214 9.73 -13.44 13.03
CA GLN A 214 8.38 -12.94 13.33
C GLN A 214 8.26 -11.45 13.11
N VAL A 215 9.34 -10.70 13.42
CA VAL A 215 9.43 -9.26 13.14
C VAL A 215 9.46 -9.02 11.63
N ASP A 216 10.25 -9.76 10.89
CA ASP A 216 10.32 -9.67 9.43
C ASP A 216 8.96 -10.00 8.80
N GLU A 217 8.24 -11.01 9.31
CA GLU A 217 6.87 -11.34 8.89
C GLU A 217 5.88 -10.20 9.19
N LEU A 218 5.94 -9.62 10.39
CA LEU A 218 5.10 -8.48 10.77
C LEU A 218 5.35 -7.28 9.85
N ILE A 219 6.62 -6.92 9.65
CA ILE A 219 7.02 -5.81 8.80
C ILE A 219 6.50 -6.04 7.37
N THR A 220 6.70 -7.25 6.84
CA THR A 220 6.23 -7.62 5.50
C THR A 220 4.71 -7.45 5.39
N LYS A 221 3.95 -7.95 6.36
CA LYS A 221 2.49 -7.84 6.37
C LYS A 221 2.01 -6.40 6.54
N LEU A 222 2.66 -5.60 7.39
CA LEU A 222 2.33 -4.18 7.54
C LEU A 222 2.61 -3.40 6.24
N LEU A 223 3.74 -3.67 5.60
CA LEU A 223 4.05 -3.06 4.29
C LEU A 223 3.05 -3.49 3.21
N GLN A 224 2.58 -4.74 3.23
CA GLN A 224 1.51 -5.18 2.34
C GLN A 224 0.23 -4.39 2.53
N CYS A 225 -0.21 -4.16 3.78
CA CYS A 225 -1.40 -3.36 4.07
C CYS A 225 -1.32 -1.93 3.49
N ILE A 226 -0.12 -1.37 3.36
CA ILE A 226 0.10 -0.03 2.82
C ILE A 226 0.29 -0.09 1.31
N ARG A 227 1.02 -1.08 0.82
CA ARG A 227 1.43 -1.21 -0.57
C ARG A 227 0.31 -1.66 -1.49
N GLU A 228 -0.52 -2.60 -1.06
CA GLU A 228 -1.63 -3.11 -1.88
C GLU A 228 -2.59 -1.99 -2.33
N PRO A 229 -3.06 -1.09 -1.46
CA PRO A 229 -3.87 0.05 -1.87
C PRO A 229 -3.13 1.01 -2.81
N ALA A 230 -1.82 1.27 -2.58
CA ALA A 230 -1.02 2.14 -3.44
C ALA A 230 -0.87 1.58 -4.85
N LEU A 231 -0.55 0.30 -4.97
CA LEU A 231 -0.47 -0.40 -6.26
C LEU A 231 -1.82 -0.42 -6.97
N LYS A 232 -2.88 -0.63 -6.23
CA LYS A 232 -4.25 -0.61 -6.75
C LYS A 232 -4.61 0.74 -7.35
N ASP A 233 -4.34 1.83 -6.64
CA ASP A 233 -4.58 3.19 -7.12
C ASP A 233 -3.76 3.50 -8.38
N GLU A 234 -2.48 3.10 -8.42
CA GLU A 234 -1.63 3.25 -9.60
C GLU A 234 -2.18 2.47 -10.80
N MET A 235 -2.59 1.23 -10.60
CA MET A 235 -3.17 0.42 -11.67
C MET A 235 -4.49 1.01 -12.17
N LEU A 236 -5.32 1.57 -11.30
CA LEU A 236 -6.53 2.29 -11.71
C LEU A 236 -6.21 3.55 -12.53
N GLN A 237 -5.15 4.28 -12.21
CA GLN A 237 -4.69 5.42 -13.03
C GLN A 237 -4.23 4.97 -14.41
N LEU A 238 -3.52 3.83 -14.53
CA LEU A 238 -3.15 3.26 -15.82
C LEU A 238 -4.39 2.84 -16.63
N CYS A 239 -5.39 2.24 -15.97
CA CYS A 239 -6.67 1.93 -16.62
C CYS A 239 -7.34 3.20 -17.18
N GLN A 240 -7.41 4.28 -16.38
CA GLN A 240 -7.99 5.55 -16.82
C GLN A 240 -7.22 6.16 -18.00
N LYS A 241 -5.89 6.13 -17.96
CA LYS A 241 -5.04 6.60 -19.05
C LYS A 241 -5.32 5.85 -20.36
N TYR A 242 -5.43 4.52 -20.30
CA TYR A 242 -5.83 3.72 -21.45
C TYR A 242 -7.24 4.08 -21.94
N MET A 243 -8.21 4.13 -21.04
CA MET A 243 -9.62 4.39 -21.40
C MET A 243 -9.84 5.75 -22.05
N THR A 244 -8.98 6.74 -21.74
CA THR A 244 -9.05 8.08 -22.36
C THR A 244 -8.67 8.01 -23.85
N ASN A 245 -7.64 7.24 -24.21
CA ASN A 245 -7.23 7.08 -25.60
C ASN A 245 -6.56 5.72 -25.85
N PRO A 246 -7.35 4.64 -26.05
CA PRO A 246 -6.87 3.26 -26.09
C PRO A 246 -5.81 2.97 -27.16
N LEU A 247 -5.89 3.64 -28.32
CA LEU A 247 -5.02 3.39 -29.47
C LEU A 247 -3.81 4.32 -29.53
N SER A 248 -3.67 5.25 -28.57
CA SER A 248 -2.48 6.09 -28.48
C SER A 248 -1.26 5.28 -27.99
N LYS A 249 -0.07 5.78 -28.24
CA LYS A 249 1.17 5.19 -27.73
C LYS A 249 1.13 5.09 -26.19
N GLU A 250 0.74 6.16 -25.52
CA GLU A 250 0.65 6.24 -24.08
C GLU A 250 -0.41 5.30 -23.48
N GLY A 251 -1.53 5.10 -24.19
CA GLY A 251 -2.56 4.14 -23.81
C GLY A 251 -2.04 2.71 -23.90
N ARG A 252 -1.40 2.35 -25.01
CA ARG A 252 -0.79 1.03 -25.23
C ARG A 252 0.26 0.70 -24.17
N GLU A 253 1.16 1.64 -23.86
CA GLU A 253 2.16 1.49 -22.81
C GLU A 253 1.52 1.26 -21.42
N ALA A 254 0.44 1.98 -21.10
CA ALA A 254 -0.32 1.78 -19.87
C ALA A 254 -0.94 0.37 -19.81
N ALA A 255 -1.54 -0.11 -20.91
CA ALA A 255 -2.11 -1.46 -20.99
C ALA A 255 -1.04 -2.56 -20.89
N ASP A 256 0.12 -2.39 -21.50
CA ASP A 256 1.23 -3.34 -21.43
C ASP A 256 1.78 -3.43 -19.99
N THR A 257 1.84 -2.31 -19.28
CA THR A 257 2.19 -2.29 -17.86
C THR A 257 1.17 -3.03 -17.01
N LEU A 258 -0.13 -2.84 -17.27
CA LEU A 258 -1.22 -3.57 -16.59
C LEU A 258 -1.16 -5.08 -16.88
N LEU A 259 -0.89 -5.47 -18.12
CA LEU A 259 -0.74 -6.86 -18.51
C LEU A 259 0.44 -7.53 -17.79
N ALA A 260 1.58 -6.85 -17.73
CA ALA A 260 2.74 -7.36 -16.98
C ALA A 260 2.43 -7.50 -15.48
N PHE A 261 1.74 -6.52 -14.92
CA PHE A 261 1.33 -6.54 -13.52
C PHE A 261 0.32 -7.68 -13.23
N SER A 262 -0.68 -7.89 -14.07
CA SER A 262 -1.69 -8.94 -13.89
C SER A 262 -1.12 -10.35 -13.84
N LYS A 263 -0.01 -10.59 -14.56
CA LYS A 263 0.68 -11.89 -14.57
C LYS A 263 1.45 -12.19 -13.28
N ALA A 264 1.87 -11.16 -12.58
CA ALA A 264 2.77 -11.28 -11.41
C ALA A 264 2.09 -10.91 -10.08
N SER A 265 0.87 -10.37 -10.10
CA SER A 265 0.22 -9.80 -8.93
C SER A 265 -0.68 -10.78 -8.21
N PRO A 266 -0.59 -10.89 -6.87
CA PRO A 266 -1.60 -11.57 -6.07
C PRO A 266 -2.82 -10.68 -5.75
N VAL A 267 -2.85 -9.42 -6.21
CA VAL A 267 -3.85 -8.42 -5.79
C VAL A 267 -5.20 -8.64 -6.47
N PHE A 268 -5.17 -9.12 -7.71
CA PHE A 268 -6.40 -9.44 -8.45
C PHE A 268 -6.12 -10.45 -9.56
N GLU A 269 -7.13 -11.19 -9.93
CA GLU A 269 -7.11 -12.17 -11.01
C GLU A 269 -8.01 -11.69 -12.16
N ILE A 270 -7.51 -11.80 -13.39
CA ILE A 270 -8.28 -11.52 -14.60
C ILE A 270 -8.68 -12.84 -15.23
N ILE A 271 -9.98 -13.03 -15.41
CA ILE A 271 -10.50 -14.18 -16.10
C ILE A 271 -10.57 -13.86 -17.61
N LEU A 272 -9.81 -14.62 -18.41
CA LEU A 272 -9.83 -14.49 -19.86
C LEU A 272 -10.75 -15.55 -20.49
N PRO A 273 -11.52 -15.22 -21.54
CA PRO A 273 -12.45 -16.15 -22.19
C PRO A 273 -11.75 -17.20 -23.07
N GLY A 274 -10.63 -17.79 -22.62
CA GLY A 274 -9.97 -18.97 -23.19
C GLY A 274 -9.90 -19.03 -24.72
N GLU A 275 -10.41 -20.13 -25.31
CA GLU A 275 -10.36 -20.41 -26.75
C GLU A 275 -11.09 -19.36 -27.60
N ALA A 276 -12.21 -18.81 -27.11
CA ALA A 276 -12.98 -17.82 -27.86
C ALA A 276 -12.17 -16.54 -28.12
N LEU A 277 -11.48 -16.03 -27.08
CA LEU A 277 -10.63 -14.88 -27.24
C LEU A 277 -9.39 -15.20 -28.10
N THR A 278 -8.79 -16.37 -27.91
CA THR A 278 -7.62 -16.82 -28.70
C THR A 278 -7.96 -16.92 -30.19
N THR A 279 -9.11 -17.47 -30.55
CA THR A 279 -9.56 -17.56 -31.95
C THR A 279 -9.63 -16.18 -32.60
N VAL A 280 -10.30 -15.24 -31.94
CA VAL A 280 -10.45 -13.87 -32.45
C VAL A 280 -9.12 -13.15 -32.55
N LEU A 281 -8.24 -13.34 -31.56
CA LEU A 281 -6.91 -12.72 -31.58
C LEU A 281 -6.07 -13.26 -32.75
N ASN A 282 -6.18 -14.54 -33.07
CA ASN A 282 -5.52 -15.16 -34.22
C ASN A 282 -6.08 -14.60 -35.55
N GLU A 283 -7.41 -14.49 -35.68
CA GLU A 283 -8.04 -13.89 -36.86
C GLU A 283 -7.58 -12.43 -37.05
N ALA A 284 -7.60 -11.64 -35.98
CA ALA A 284 -7.13 -10.25 -36.02
C ALA A 284 -5.63 -10.16 -36.33
N SER A 285 -4.82 -11.09 -35.81
CA SER A 285 -3.37 -11.14 -36.03
C SER A 285 -3.02 -11.44 -37.49
N ALA A 286 -3.83 -12.23 -38.18
CA ALA A 286 -3.67 -12.48 -39.59
C ALA A 286 -3.83 -11.21 -40.46
N MET A 287 -4.57 -10.23 -39.96
CA MET A 287 -4.75 -8.93 -40.63
C MET A 287 -3.72 -7.91 -40.14
N SER A 288 -3.52 -7.81 -38.83
CA SER A 288 -2.55 -6.95 -38.19
C SER A 288 -2.19 -7.47 -36.80
N PRO A 289 -0.91 -7.82 -36.54
CA PRO A 289 -0.46 -8.19 -35.20
C PRO A 289 -0.76 -7.14 -34.12
N GLU A 290 -0.67 -5.86 -34.47
CA GLU A 290 -0.94 -4.76 -33.55
C GLU A 290 -2.43 -4.66 -33.20
N ALA A 291 -3.32 -4.87 -34.17
CA ALA A 291 -4.76 -4.90 -33.91
C ALA A 291 -5.14 -6.04 -32.94
N SER A 292 -4.52 -7.21 -33.09
CA SER A 292 -4.70 -8.33 -32.16
C SER A 292 -4.29 -7.95 -30.73
N LEU A 293 -3.13 -7.31 -30.59
CA LEU A 293 -2.66 -6.84 -29.27
C LEU A 293 -3.59 -5.76 -28.69
N ASP A 294 -4.06 -4.83 -29.49
CA ASP A 294 -4.98 -3.77 -29.02
C ASP A 294 -6.33 -4.35 -28.56
N LEU A 295 -6.83 -5.38 -29.23
CA LEU A 295 -8.02 -6.11 -28.79
C LEU A 295 -7.78 -6.82 -27.44
N LEU A 296 -6.65 -7.49 -27.26
CA LEU A 296 -6.28 -8.11 -25.99
C LEU A 296 -6.13 -7.08 -24.88
N ARG A 297 -5.41 -5.98 -25.12
CA ARG A 297 -5.23 -4.87 -24.19
C ARG A 297 -6.57 -4.33 -23.72
N SER A 298 -7.50 -4.12 -24.65
CA SER A 298 -8.81 -3.57 -24.33
C SER A 298 -9.61 -4.48 -23.38
N PHE A 299 -9.61 -5.79 -23.63
CA PHE A 299 -10.29 -6.73 -22.74
C PHE A 299 -9.66 -6.76 -21.36
N ILE A 300 -8.33 -6.82 -21.29
CA ILE A 300 -7.58 -6.85 -20.01
C ILE A 300 -7.83 -5.57 -19.20
N VAL A 301 -7.75 -4.39 -19.83
CA VAL A 301 -7.94 -3.13 -19.11
C VAL A 301 -9.38 -3.02 -18.60
N GLY A 302 -10.38 -3.34 -19.41
CA GLY A 302 -11.78 -3.33 -18.96
C GLY A 302 -12.01 -4.25 -17.77
N SER A 303 -11.53 -5.49 -17.85
CA SER A 303 -11.64 -6.44 -16.73
C SER A 303 -10.88 -5.99 -15.50
N SER A 304 -9.70 -5.37 -15.67
CA SER A 304 -8.87 -4.87 -14.56
C SER A 304 -9.54 -3.77 -13.76
N VAL A 305 -10.25 -2.84 -14.42
CA VAL A 305 -10.96 -1.75 -13.73
C VAL A 305 -11.91 -2.30 -12.67
N VAL A 306 -12.74 -3.26 -13.06
CA VAL A 306 -13.73 -3.85 -12.16
C VAL A 306 -13.07 -4.71 -11.08
N ALA A 307 -12.12 -5.56 -11.44
CA ALA A 307 -11.41 -6.40 -10.50
C ALA A 307 -10.65 -5.58 -9.43
N LEU A 308 -9.99 -4.50 -9.85
CA LEU A 308 -9.31 -3.57 -8.94
C LEU A 308 -10.28 -2.83 -8.02
N GLN A 309 -11.52 -2.57 -8.45
CA GLN A 309 -12.56 -1.97 -7.64
C GLN A 309 -13.25 -2.97 -6.69
N GLY A 310 -12.92 -4.26 -6.79
CA GLY A 310 -13.52 -5.32 -5.99
C GLY A 310 -14.87 -5.79 -6.51
N GLY A 311 -15.16 -5.54 -7.79
CA GLY A 311 -16.32 -6.06 -8.47
C GLY A 311 -16.25 -7.59 -8.71
N SER A 312 -17.37 -8.17 -9.09
CA SER A 312 -17.48 -9.61 -9.34
C SER A 312 -16.79 -10.05 -10.64
N ALA A 313 -16.54 -11.34 -10.76
CA ALA A 313 -16.01 -11.94 -11.98
C ALA A 313 -16.90 -11.68 -13.21
N ASP A 314 -18.23 -11.67 -13.03
CA ASP A 314 -19.18 -11.42 -14.08
C ASP A 314 -19.12 -9.95 -14.56
N GLU A 315 -19.08 -9.01 -13.65
CA GLU A 315 -18.87 -7.60 -13.97
C GLU A 315 -17.53 -7.35 -14.67
N SER A 316 -16.48 -8.06 -14.26
CA SER A 316 -15.16 -7.99 -14.92
C SER A 316 -15.22 -8.50 -16.36
N LEU A 317 -15.91 -9.60 -16.62
CA LEU A 317 -16.12 -10.14 -17.98
C LEU A 317 -16.94 -9.18 -18.83
N GLU A 318 -18.00 -8.58 -18.28
CA GLU A 318 -18.86 -7.62 -18.98
C GLU A 318 -18.11 -6.36 -19.38
N GLU A 319 -17.32 -5.79 -18.47
CA GLU A 319 -16.56 -4.57 -18.75
C GLU A 319 -15.39 -4.86 -19.70
N GLY A 320 -14.70 -5.99 -19.57
CA GLY A 320 -13.70 -6.45 -20.53
C GLY A 320 -14.29 -6.57 -21.95
N ALA A 321 -15.45 -7.21 -22.07
CA ALA A 321 -16.16 -7.31 -23.33
C ALA A 321 -16.60 -5.96 -23.90
N ARG A 322 -17.08 -5.05 -23.06
CA ARG A 322 -17.49 -3.70 -23.46
C ARG A 322 -16.32 -2.93 -24.07
N MET A 323 -15.15 -2.96 -23.43
CA MET A 323 -13.96 -2.30 -23.95
C MET A 323 -13.47 -2.96 -25.24
N PHE A 324 -13.47 -4.29 -25.31
CA PHE A 324 -13.14 -5.04 -26.52
C PHE A 324 -14.05 -4.64 -27.69
N ILE A 325 -15.36 -4.60 -27.50
CA ILE A 325 -16.34 -4.22 -28.52
C ILE A 325 -16.06 -2.78 -29.02
N SER A 326 -15.73 -1.86 -28.11
CA SER A 326 -15.41 -0.48 -28.47
C SER A 326 -14.20 -0.37 -29.40
N VAL A 327 -13.11 -1.10 -29.09
CA VAL A 327 -11.90 -1.09 -29.93
C VAL A 327 -12.13 -1.87 -31.25
N ALA A 328 -12.81 -3.01 -31.21
CA ALA A 328 -13.17 -3.78 -32.43
C ALA A 328 -14.05 -2.97 -33.38
N ALA A 329 -15.02 -2.21 -32.85
CA ALA A 329 -15.85 -1.33 -33.64
C ALA A 329 -15.06 -0.18 -34.31
N HIS A 330 -13.99 0.31 -33.67
CA HIS A 330 -13.11 1.30 -34.27
C HIS A 330 -12.35 0.69 -35.46
N PHE A 331 -11.80 -0.51 -35.32
CA PHE A 331 -11.13 -1.20 -36.43
C PHE A 331 -12.10 -1.52 -37.57
N HIS A 332 -13.30 -2.01 -37.26
CA HIS A 332 -14.33 -2.30 -38.26
C HIS A 332 -14.74 -1.06 -39.07
N LYS A 333 -14.80 0.11 -38.46
CA LYS A 333 -15.08 1.36 -39.18
C LYS A 333 -13.98 1.75 -40.18
N SER A 334 -12.75 1.40 -39.88
CA SER A 334 -11.59 1.69 -40.74
C SER A 334 -11.38 0.62 -41.81
N ASP A 335 -11.79 -0.62 -41.55
CA ASP A 335 -11.65 -1.75 -42.46
C ASP A 335 -12.70 -2.82 -42.15
N GLU A 336 -13.62 -3.09 -43.10
CA GLU A 336 -14.71 -4.06 -42.96
C GLU A 336 -14.25 -5.49 -42.67
N ARG A 337 -13.00 -5.83 -43.01
CA ARG A 337 -12.41 -7.16 -42.70
C ARG A 337 -12.35 -7.44 -41.20
N TYR A 338 -12.34 -6.39 -40.35
CA TYR A 338 -12.44 -6.56 -38.90
C TYR A 338 -13.84 -6.84 -38.36
N ARG A 339 -14.79 -7.21 -39.24
CA ARG A 339 -16.08 -7.75 -38.84
C ARG A 339 -15.95 -9.21 -38.40
N LEU A 340 -15.16 -9.43 -37.34
CA LEU A 340 -14.87 -10.77 -36.82
C LEU A 340 -16.17 -11.44 -36.30
N PRO A 341 -16.40 -12.73 -36.54
CA PRO A 341 -17.62 -13.44 -36.09
C PRO A 341 -17.85 -13.28 -34.58
N PHE A 342 -16.82 -13.47 -33.76
CA PHE A 342 -16.92 -13.31 -32.32
C PHE A 342 -17.31 -11.89 -31.89
N PHE A 343 -16.81 -10.85 -32.57
CA PHE A 343 -17.21 -9.48 -32.32
C PHE A 343 -18.72 -9.27 -32.56
N VAL A 344 -19.26 -9.86 -33.61
CA VAL A 344 -20.69 -9.78 -33.91
C VAL A 344 -21.51 -10.49 -32.83
N GLU A 345 -21.16 -11.74 -32.51
CA GLU A 345 -21.83 -12.52 -31.47
C GLU A 345 -21.77 -11.86 -30.08
N LEU A 346 -20.61 -11.33 -29.71
CA LEU A 346 -20.41 -10.65 -28.45
C LEU A 346 -21.23 -9.34 -28.37
N THR A 347 -21.29 -8.60 -29.47
CA THR A 347 -22.12 -7.38 -29.57
C THR A 347 -23.60 -7.72 -29.40
N GLU A 348 -24.06 -8.82 -29.97
CA GLU A 348 -25.44 -9.26 -29.81
C GLU A 348 -25.73 -9.73 -28.38
N ALA A 349 -24.81 -10.49 -27.77
CA ALA A 349 -24.91 -10.88 -26.36
C ALA A 349 -24.97 -9.67 -25.42
N GLN A 350 -24.21 -8.61 -25.74
CA GLN A 350 -24.23 -7.35 -24.99
C GLN A 350 -25.59 -6.66 -25.07
N LYS A 351 -26.19 -6.56 -26.27
CA LYS A 351 -27.55 -5.99 -26.44
C LYS A 351 -28.60 -6.76 -25.64
N GLN A 352 -28.42 -8.08 -25.55
CA GLN A 352 -29.30 -8.97 -24.78
C GLN A 352 -29.00 -8.99 -23.29
N LYS A 353 -28.02 -8.24 -22.80
CA LYS A 353 -27.55 -8.20 -21.39
C LYS A 353 -27.14 -9.59 -20.85
N ARG A 354 -26.53 -10.43 -21.68
CA ARG A 354 -26.08 -11.79 -21.34
C ARG A 354 -24.59 -12.02 -21.61
N THR A 355 -23.79 -10.96 -21.65
CA THR A 355 -22.38 -11.00 -22.01
C THR A 355 -21.58 -11.98 -21.14
N ALA A 356 -21.70 -11.89 -19.82
CA ALA A 356 -20.99 -12.79 -18.91
C ALA A 356 -21.38 -14.25 -19.11
N ALA A 357 -22.67 -14.54 -19.26
CA ALA A 357 -23.15 -15.90 -19.54
C ALA A 357 -22.61 -16.44 -20.87
N PHE A 358 -22.68 -15.63 -21.93
CA PHE A 358 -22.13 -15.97 -23.26
C PHE A 358 -20.65 -16.29 -23.19
N LEU A 359 -19.84 -15.48 -22.49
CA LEU A 359 -18.40 -15.72 -22.34
C LEU A 359 -18.12 -16.98 -21.53
N LYS A 360 -18.87 -17.22 -20.45
CA LYS A 360 -18.73 -18.43 -19.62
C LYS A 360 -19.07 -19.70 -20.40
N GLU A 361 -20.09 -19.70 -21.23
CA GLU A 361 -20.43 -20.80 -22.10
C GLU A 361 -19.27 -21.17 -23.04
N ARG A 362 -18.55 -20.15 -23.55
CA ARG A 362 -17.40 -20.30 -24.45
C ARG A 362 -16.10 -20.69 -23.72
N MET A 363 -16.04 -20.52 -22.41
CA MET A 363 -14.92 -20.96 -21.56
C MET A 363 -15.00 -22.44 -21.20
N GLN A 364 -16.16 -23.05 -21.29
CA GLN A 364 -16.29 -24.47 -21.03
C GLN A 364 -15.63 -25.25 -22.18
N PRO A 365 -14.77 -26.26 -21.87
CA PRO A 365 -14.23 -27.12 -22.91
C PRO A 365 -15.40 -27.74 -23.66
N ALA A 366 -15.33 -27.72 -25.00
CA ALA A 366 -16.35 -28.37 -25.83
C ALA A 366 -16.60 -29.78 -25.29
N LYS A 367 -17.83 -30.06 -24.88
CA LYS A 367 -18.21 -31.42 -24.49
C LYS A 367 -17.85 -32.31 -25.68
N LYS A 368 -16.80 -33.15 -25.51
CA LYS A 368 -16.49 -34.15 -26.53
C LYS A 368 -17.75 -34.95 -26.80
N PRO A 369 -18.13 -35.11 -28.08
CA PRO A 369 -19.28 -35.91 -28.47
C PRO A 369 -19.15 -37.37 -28.05
#